data_308190b1810064c84aeada5595cf9578
#
_entry.id   308190b1810064c84aeada5595cf9578
#
_cell.length_a   1.000
_cell.length_b   1.000
_cell.length_c   1.000
_cell.angle_alpha   90.00
_cell.angle_beta   90.00
_cell.angle_gamma   90.00
#
_symmetry.space_group_name_H-M   'P 1'
#
loop_
_entity.id
_entity.type
_entity.pdbx_description
1 polymer ?
#
loop_
_entity_poly.entity_id
_entity_poly.type
_entity_poly.pdbx_seq_one_letter_code
_entity_poly.pdbx_strand_id
1 'polypeptide(L)'
;AQTEWGVGGLSLHGRSRKQRYKNDADWAYIRTCVDTLHDAVRTWNEEPQHADEPDMVPVPVYGNGDVYGWRDYYDHLEHAHVDGTMIARGALIKPWIFTEIKERRDWDISSRERLDMIRQYASYGLTHWGSDTQGVNTTRRFLCEMLSFTHRYVPLGLLDHIPVRMNDRPPPFHGRDPLESLLSSPSAHDWVRISDMFLGPAPPDWHFTPKHRSNAYEQQG
;
A
#
# COMPACT_ATOMS: atom_id res chain seq x y z
N ALA A 1 4.43 26.33 10.09
CA ALA A 1 4.46 26.05 8.65
C ALA A 1 3.29 26.73 7.93
N GLN A 2 2.04 26.50 8.33
CA GLN A 2 0.88 27.13 7.69
C GLN A 2 0.92 28.67 7.82
N THR A 3 1.12 29.18 9.03
CA THR A 3 1.14 30.60 9.36
C THR A 3 2.30 31.38 8.71
N GLU A 4 3.45 30.71 8.52
CA GLU A 4 4.66 31.36 7.97
C GLU A 4 4.87 31.08 6.49
N TRP A 5 4.56 29.86 6.04
CA TRP A 5 4.90 29.40 4.68
C TRP A 5 3.70 29.25 3.75
N GLY A 6 2.48 29.43 4.27
CA GLY A 6 1.25 29.39 3.47
C GLY A 6 1.00 28.04 2.79
N VAL A 7 1.40 26.91 3.44
CA VAL A 7 1.17 25.58 2.87
C VAL A 7 -0.32 25.24 2.83
N GLY A 8 -0.77 24.56 1.79
CA GLY A 8 -2.17 24.16 1.59
C GLY A 8 -2.52 22.75 2.08
N GLY A 9 -1.56 22.02 2.64
CA GLY A 9 -1.75 20.67 3.20
C GLY A 9 -0.45 20.07 3.69
N LEU A 10 -0.54 19.09 4.59
CA LEU A 10 0.61 18.40 5.17
C LEU A 10 0.49 16.90 5.01
N SER A 11 1.63 16.24 4.78
CA SER A 11 1.72 14.78 4.85
C SER A 11 2.81 14.40 5.86
N LEU A 12 2.42 13.58 6.83
CA LEU A 12 3.29 13.13 7.90
C LEU A 12 3.47 11.61 7.86
N HIS A 13 4.68 11.13 8.12
CA HIS A 13 4.96 9.70 8.23
C HIS A 13 5.40 9.35 9.65
N GLY A 14 4.76 8.34 10.25
CA GLY A 14 5.07 7.86 11.59
C GLY A 14 6.42 7.14 11.74
N ARG A 15 7.31 7.21 10.74
CA ARG A 15 8.67 6.67 10.79
C ARG A 15 9.68 7.65 10.24
N SER A 16 10.86 7.67 10.83
CA SER A 16 12.02 8.35 10.24
C SER A 16 12.60 7.54 9.08
N ARG A 17 13.38 8.20 8.21
CA ARG A 17 14.11 7.55 7.12
C ARG A 17 15.05 6.43 7.60
N LYS A 18 15.60 6.52 8.82
CA LYS A 18 16.49 5.52 9.39
C LYS A 18 15.75 4.29 9.92
N GLN A 19 14.53 4.46 10.41
CA GLN A 19 13.70 3.36 10.93
C GLN A 19 13.19 2.45 9.81
N ARG A 20 12.89 3.01 8.64
CA ARG A 20 12.32 2.27 7.51
C ARG A 20 11.13 1.39 7.96
N TYR A 21 11.30 0.06 7.89
CA TYR A 21 10.26 -0.94 8.21
C TYR A 21 10.61 -1.80 9.44
N LYS A 22 11.59 -1.37 10.25
CA LYS A 22 12.02 -2.11 11.45
C LYS A 22 11.04 -1.95 12.61
N ASN A 23 10.46 -0.76 12.75
CA ASN A 23 9.50 -0.41 13.79
C ASN A 23 8.13 -0.15 13.16
N ASP A 24 7.09 -0.21 13.96
CA ASP A 24 5.75 0.22 13.57
C ASP A 24 5.70 1.75 13.41
N ALA A 25 4.73 2.26 12.65
CA ALA A 25 4.55 3.71 12.50
C ALA A 25 4.04 4.32 13.81
N ASP A 26 4.63 5.44 14.21
CA ASP A 26 4.26 6.17 15.42
C ASP A 26 3.09 7.13 15.13
N TRP A 27 1.89 6.65 15.31
CA TRP A 27 0.68 7.43 15.11
C TRP A 27 0.41 8.40 16.27
N ALA A 28 0.94 8.15 17.47
CA ALA A 28 0.88 9.09 18.57
C ALA A 28 1.69 10.36 18.29
N TYR A 29 2.86 10.20 17.63
CA TYR A 29 3.64 11.34 17.14
C TYR A 29 2.90 12.13 16.05
N ILE A 30 2.24 11.45 15.10
CA ILE A 30 1.42 12.12 14.08
C ILE A 30 0.32 12.95 14.75
N ARG A 31 -0.40 12.38 15.73
CA ARG A 31 -1.40 13.10 16.52
C ARG A 31 -0.83 14.36 17.16
N THR A 32 0.30 14.24 17.85
CA THR A 32 0.97 15.40 18.47
C THR A 32 1.23 16.51 17.47
N CYS A 33 1.65 16.16 16.24
CA CYS A 33 1.89 17.16 15.19
C CYS A 33 0.58 17.80 14.72
N VAL A 34 -0.52 17.05 14.60
CA VAL A 34 -1.83 17.58 14.21
C VAL A 34 -2.36 18.51 15.29
N ASP A 35 -2.34 18.09 16.55
CA ASP A 35 -2.80 18.90 17.68
C ASP A 35 -1.99 20.20 17.77
N THR A 36 -0.66 20.14 17.60
CA THR A 36 0.22 21.31 17.56
C THR A 36 -0.13 22.28 16.42
N LEU A 37 -0.49 21.74 15.22
CA LEU A 37 -0.95 22.57 14.10
C LEU A 37 -2.25 23.31 14.45
N HIS A 38 -3.23 22.60 14.99
CA HIS A 38 -4.52 23.18 15.38
C HIS A 38 -4.34 24.26 16.45
N ASP A 39 -3.51 24.00 17.46
CA ASP A 39 -3.19 24.99 18.51
C ASP A 39 -2.51 26.22 17.94
N ALA A 40 -1.55 26.05 17.02
CA ALA A 40 -0.86 27.17 16.38
C ALA A 40 -1.81 28.05 15.53
N VAL A 41 -2.75 27.43 14.82
CA VAL A 41 -3.74 28.16 14.03
C VAL A 41 -4.71 28.90 14.95
N ARG A 42 -5.16 28.25 16.04
CA ARG A 42 -6.03 28.90 17.05
C ARG A 42 -5.33 30.11 17.65
N THR A 43 -4.07 29.95 18.10
CA THR A 43 -3.28 31.05 18.67
C THR A 43 -3.14 32.19 17.70
N TRP A 44 -2.85 31.91 16.42
CA TRP A 44 -2.73 32.92 15.38
C TRP A 44 -4.02 33.73 15.19
N ASN A 45 -5.19 33.07 15.19
CA ASN A 45 -6.50 33.74 15.08
C ASN A 45 -6.84 34.60 16.33
N GLU A 46 -6.31 34.25 17.49
CA GLU A 46 -6.51 34.99 18.74
C GLU A 46 -5.55 36.18 18.91
N GLU A 47 -4.51 36.29 18.06
CA GLU A 47 -3.55 37.38 18.14
C GLU A 47 -4.19 38.72 17.69
N PRO A 48 -4.09 39.82 18.49
CA PRO A 48 -4.73 41.10 18.17
C PRO A 48 -4.33 41.67 16.81
N GLN A 49 -3.12 41.37 16.32
CA GLN A 49 -2.62 41.83 15.01
C GLN A 49 -3.36 41.22 13.83
N HIS A 50 -4.09 40.15 14.03
CA HIS A 50 -4.88 39.45 13.02
C HIS A 50 -6.40 39.63 13.19
N ALA A 51 -6.82 40.48 14.12
CA ALA A 51 -8.25 40.66 14.46
C ALA A 51 -9.12 41.15 13.28
N ASP A 52 -8.53 41.82 12.30
CA ASP A 52 -9.21 42.28 11.09
C ASP A 52 -9.08 41.32 9.89
N GLU A 53 -8.36 40.21 10.07
CA GLU A 53 -8.17 39.19 9.02
C GLU A 53 -9.23 38.07 9.17
N PRO A 54 -9.57 37.40 8.06
CA PRO A 54 -10.43 36.20 8.16
C PRO A 54 -9.74 35.11 8.97
N ASP A 55 -10.50 34.40 9.82
CA ASP A 55 -9.98 33.28 10.59
C ASP A 55 -9.30 32.24 9.68
N MET A 56 -8.08 31.90 10.05
CA MET A 56 -7.33 30.82 9.41
C MET A 56 -7.94 29.46 9.81
N VAL A 57 -8.19 28.61 8.81
CA VAL A 57 -8.64 27.22 9.03
C VAL A 57 -7.43 26.29 8.94
N PRO A 58 -7.26 25.33 9.86
CA PRO A 58 -6.17 24.38 9.74
C PRO A 58 -6.18 23.66 8.38
N VAL A 59 -5.02 23.53 7.76
CA VAL A 59 -4.87 22.78 6.51
C VAL A 59 -5.02 21.30 6.75
N PRO A 60 -5.51 20.51 5.76
CA PRO A 60 -5.65 19.08 5.90
C PRO A 60 -4.29 18.40 6.13
N VAL A 61 -4.30 17.42 7.04
CA VAL A 61 -3.13 16.60 7.38
C VAL A 61 -3.40 15.14 7.00
N TYR A 62 -2.50 14.59 6.18
CA TYR A 62 -2.53 13.19 5.78
C TYR A 62 -1.47 12.40 6.53
N GLY A 63 -1.90 11.41 7.33
CA GLY A 63 -1.00 10.49 8.02
C GLY A 63 -0.50 9.37 7.09
N ASN A 64 0.67 8.83 7.36
CA ASN A 64 1.25 7.74 6.57
C ASN A 64 1.93 6.71 7.46
N GLY A 65 1.68 5.44 7.18
CA GLY A 65 2.32 4.27 7.79
C GLY A 65 1.33 3.22 8.29
N ASP A 66 1.57 1.97 7.91
CA ASP A 66 0.92 0.75 8.42
C ASP A 66 -0.60 0.71 8.34
N VAL A 67 -1.16 1.13 7.20
CA VAL A 67 -2.58 0.97 6.88
C VAL A 67 -2.74 -0.25 5.97
N TYR A 68 -3.33 -1.34 6.49
CA TYR A 68 -3.51 -2.62 5.79
C TYR A 68 -4.97 -3.07 5.71
N GLY A 69 -5.88 -2.37 6.37
CA GLY A 69 -7.30 -2.64 6.36
C GLY A 69 -8.15 -1.39 6.57
N TRP A 70 -9.46 -1.55 6.43
CA TRP A 70 -10.40 -0.46 6.64
C TRP A 70 -10.46 -0.02 8.12
N ARG A 71 -10.23 -0.95 9.07
CA ARG A 71 -10.17 -0.63 10.50
C ARG A 71 -9.00 0.29 10.78
N ASP A 72 -7.79 -0.05 10.31
CA ASP A 72 -6.61 0.80 10.49
C ASP A 72 -6.86 2.22 9.97
N TYR A 73 -7.54 2.33 8.81
CA TYR A 73 -7.87 3.63 8.21
C TYR A 73 -8.71 4.48 9.16
N TYR A 74 -9.83 3.95 9.64
CA TYR A 74 -10.75 4.72 10.50
C TYR A 74 -10.20 4.93 11.92
N ASP A 75 -9.49 3.95 12.47
CA ASP A 75 -8.82 4.10 13.76
C ASP A 75 -7.80 5.24 13.74
N HIS A 76 -7.07 5.39 12.64
CA HIS A 76 -6.12 6.49 12.49
C HIS A 76 -6.79 7.85 12.31
N LEU A 77 -7.91 7.94 11.60
CA LEU A 77 -8.69 9.17 11.52
C LEU A 77 -9.16 9.59 12.91
N GLU A 78 -9.71 8.65 13.68
CA GLU A 78 -10.28 8.92 15.01
C GLU A 78 -9.21 9.25 16.04
N HIS A 79 -8.13 8.45 16.10
CA HIS A 79 -7.14 8.54 17.18
C HIS A 79 -5.99 9.51 16.88
N ALA A 80 -5.64 9.74 15.62
CA ALA A 80 -4.58 10.66 15.24
C ALA A 80 -5.08 12.00 14.70
N HIS A 81 -6.40 12.19 14.61
CA HIS A 81 -7.07 13.41 14.17
C HIS A 81 -6.63 13.87 12.76
N VAL A 82 -6.17 12.95 11.92
CA VAL A 82 -5.81 13.25 10.53
C VAL A 82 -7.05 13.29 9.63
N ASP A 83 -7.00 14.10 8.56
CA ASP A 83 -8.10 14.20 7.59
C ASP A 83 -8.15 13.01 6.63
N GLY A 84 -7.06 12.27 6.52
CA GLY A 84 -6.96 11.09 5.70
C GLY A 84 -5.66 10.34 5.90
N THR A 85 -5.55 9.15 5.29
CA THR A 85 -4.32 8.37 5.34
C THR A 85 -3.79 8.07 3.95
N MET A 86 -2.47 8.08 3.80
CA MET A 86 -1.78 7.61 2.60
C MET A 86 -1.49 6.12 2.73
N ILE A 87 -1.99 5.34 1.79
CA ILE A 87 -1.86 3.88 1.80
C ILE A 87 -0.81 3.46 0.77
N ALA A 88 0.29 2.85 1.22
CA ALA A 88 1.36 2.38 0.36
C ALA A 88 1.31 0.85 0.20
N ARG A 89 2.04 0.10 1.04
CA ARG A 89 2.13 -1.37 0.95
C ARG A 89 0.77 -2.06 1.08
N GLY A 90 -0.14 -1.51 1.89
CA GLY A 90 -1.50 -2.05 2.01
C GLY A 90 -2.21 -2.12 0.67
N ALA A 91 -2.11 -1.09 -0.16
CA ALA A 91 -2.70 -1.07 -1.51
C ALA A 91 -1.95 -1.98 -2.50
N LEU A 92 -0.64 -2.21 -2.31
CA LEU A 92 0.12 -3.16 -3.13
C LEU A 92 -0.21 -4.61 -2.79
N ILE A 93 -0.49 -4.91 -1.52
CA ILE A 93 -0.90 -6.25 -1.07
C ILE A 93 -2.37 -6.51 -1.42
N LYS A 94 -3.24 -5.54 -1.15
CA LYS A 94 -4.69 -5.60 -1.40
C LYS A 94 -5.13 -4.42 -2.28
N PRO A 95 -5.04 -4.48 -3.62
CA PRO A 95 -5.51 -3.39 -4.49
C PRO A 95 -6.98 -3.00 -4.25
N TRP A 96 -7.79 -3.89 -3.70
CA TRP A 96 -9.20 -3.67 -3.34
C TRP A 96 -9.40 -3.00 -1.97
N ILE A 97 -8.34 -2.64 -1.24
CA ILE A 97 -8.42 -2.00 0.09
C ILE A 97 -9.30 -0.74 0.09
N PHE A 98 -9.32 0.00 -1.00
CA PHE A 98 -10.15 1.21 -1.14
C PHE A 98 -11.65 0.88 -1.18
N THR A 99 -12.03 -0.27 -1.71
CA THR A 99 -13.40 -0.78 -1.63
C THR A 99 -13.75 -1.16 -0.21
N GLU A 100 -12.86 -1.89 0.48
CA GLU A 100 -13.03 -2.25 1.90
C GLU A 100 -13.22 -1.00 2.77
N ILE A 101 -12.42 0.04 2.55
CA ILE A 101 -12.52 1.31 3.29
C ILE A 101 -13.87 2.00 3.03
N LYS A 102 -14.28 2.11 1.76
CA LYS A 102 -15.56 2.74 1.40
C LYS A 102 -16.76 2.01 1.97
N GLU A 103 -16.73 0.69 1.96
CA GLU A 103 -17.81 -0.17 2.42
C GLU A 103 -17.74 -0.54 3.89
N ARG A 104 -16.63 -0.20 4.57
CA ARG A 104 -16.34 -0.53 5.98
C ARG A 104 -16.49 -2.02 6.30
N ARG A 105 -16.04 -2.85 5.38
CA ARG A 105 -16.06 -4.31 5.53
C ARG A 105 -14.81 -4.95 4.97
N ASP A 106 -14.47 -6.12 5.49
CA ASP A 106 -13.47 -6.97 4.88
C ASP A 106 -14.08 -7.68 3.66
N TRP A 107 -13.34 -7.76 2.57
CA TRP A 107 -13.77 -8.47 1.37
C TRP A 107 -13.05 -9.82 1.29
N ASP A 108 -13.81 -10.90 1.49
CA ASP A 108 -13.29 -12.26 1.25
C ASP A 108 -13.21 -12.55 -0.25
N ILE A 109 -12.23 -11.89 -0.87
CA ILE A 109 -12.02 -11.96 -2.30
C ILE A 109 -11.58 -13.38 -2.72
N SER A 110 -12.19 -13.91 -3.78
CA SER A 110 -11.82 -15.22 -4.35
C SER A 110 -10.53 -15.13 -5.18
N SER A 111 -9.89 -16.28 -5.39
CA SER A 111 -8.74 -16.41 -6.28
C SER A 111 -9.04 -15.93 -7.71
N ARG A 112 -10.28 -16.16 -8.20
CA ARG A 112 -10.73 -15.75 -9.54
C ARG A 112 -10.86 -14.24 -9.64
N GLU A 113 -11.48 -13.58 -8.68
CA GLU A 113 -11.57 -12.12 -8.63
C GLU A 113 -10.17 -11.46 -8.58
N ARG A 114 -9.25 -12.05 -7.81
CA ARG A 114 -7.84 -11.61 -7.81
C ARG A 114 -7.19 -11.78 -9.18
N LEU A 115 -7.45 -12.90 -9.86
CA LEU A 115 -6.94 -13.17 -11.21
C LEU A 115 -7.52 -12.18 -12.23
N ASP A 116 -8.78 -11.77 -12.09
CA ASP A 116 -9.40 -10.76 -12.95
C ASP A 116 -8.75 -9.38 -12.79
N MET A 117 -8.39 -8.99 -11.56
CA MET A 117 -7.58 -7.77 -11.33
C MET A 117 -6.22 -7.85 -12.00
N ILE A 118 -5.55 -9.00 -11.92
CA ILE A 118 -4.25 -9.23 -12.57
C ILE A 118 -4.40 -9.13 -14.10
N ARG A 119 -5.46 -9.71 -14.66
CA ARG A 119 -5.78 -9.60 -16.10
C ARG A 119 -5.98 -8.14 -16.50
N GLN A 120 -6.75 -7.39 -15.74
CA GLN A 120 -7.00 -5.98 -16.00
C GLN A 120 -5.70 -5.15 -15.94
N TYR A 121 -4.84 -5.43 -14.97
CA TYR A 121 -3.52 -4.80 -14.86
C TYR A 121 -2.66 -5.09 -16.10
N ALA A 122 -2.61 -6.34 -16.56
CA ALA A 122 -1.89 -6.71 -17.77
C ALA A 122 -2.44 -5.99 -19.01
N SER A 123 -3.76 -5.89 -19.13
CA SER A 123 -4.42 -5.15 -20.23
C SER A 123 -4.06 -3.66 -20.22
N TYR A 124 -4.05 -3.02 -19.06
CA TYR A 124 -3.62 -1.62 -18.93
C TYR A 124 -2.14 -1.45 -19.30
N GLY A 125 -1.30 -2.39 -18.89
CA GLY A 125 0.13 -2.38 -19.26
C GLY A 125 0.33 -2.46 -20.77
N LEU A 126 -0.37 -3.36 -21.44
CA LEU A 126 -0.29 -3.49 -22.91
C LEU A 126 -0.84 -2.23 -23.63
N THR A 127 -1.90 -1.63 -23.10
CA THR A 127 -2.44 -0.36 -23.62
C THR A 127 -1.43 0.78 -23.48
N HIS A 128 -0.70 0.81 -22.37
CA HIS A 128 0.24 1.90 -22.04
C HIS A 128 1.62 1.74 -22.71
N TRP A 129 2.19 0.52 -22.68
CA TRP A 129 3.55 0.24 -23.20
C TRP A 129 3.58 -0.43 -24.57
N GLY A 130 2.42 -0.79 -25.11
CA GLY A 130 2.30 -1.49 -26.40
C GLY A 130 2.31 -3.02 -26.26
N SER A 131 1.94 -3.68 -27.36
CA SER A 131 1.85 -5.15 -27.46
C SER A 131 3.03 -5.77 -28.27
N ASP A 132 4.04 -4.97 -28.58
CA ASP A 132 5.30 -5.46 -29.14
C ASP A 132 6.14 -6.17 -28.05
N THR A 133 7.23 -6.79 -28.45
CA THR A 133 8.10 -7.54 -27.52
C THR A 133 8.57 -6.70 -26.34
N GLN A 134 8.90 -5.42 -26.55
CA GLN A 134 9.36 -4.53 -25.51
C GLN A 134 8.22 -4.15 -24.55
N GLY A 135 7.05 -3.80 -25.08
CA GLY A 135 5.86 -3.46 -24.29
C GLY A 135 5.38 -4.64 -23.45
N VAL A 136 5.32 -5.83 -24.02
CA VAL A 136 4.97 -7.07 -23.32
C VAL A 136 5.96 -7.35 -22.18
N ASN A 137 7.27 -7.28 -22.42
CA ASN A 137 8.29 -7.52 -21.39
C ASN A 137 8.26 -6.45 -20.29
N THR A 138 7.97 -5.20 -20.62
CA THR A 138 7.80 -4.11 -19.66
C THR A 138 6.57 -4.36 -18.78
N THR A 139 5.43 -4.71 -19.41
CA THR A 139 4.20 -5.09 -18.69
C THR A 139 4.44 -6.27 -17.76
N ARG A 140 5.12 -7.33 -18.25
CA ARG A 140 5.49 -8.51 -17.46
C ARG A 140 6.30 -8.13 -16.22
N ARG A 141 7.31 -7.29 -16.37
CA ARG A 141 8.15 -6.84 -15.27
C ARG A 141 7.35 -6.14 -14.20
N PHE A 142 6.49 -5.19 -14.56
CA PHE A 142 5.65 -4.48 -13.59
C PHE A 142 4.57 -5.37 -12.98
N LEU A 143 4.04 -6.32 -13.74
CA LEU A 143 3.11 -7.32 -13.20
C LEU A 143 3.80 -8.21 -12.15
N CYS A 144 5.00 -8.68 -12.41
CA CYS A 144 5.78 -9.45 -11.42
C CYS A 144 6.15 -8.61 -10.19
N GLU A 145 6.44 -7.30 -10.34
CA GLU A 145 6.61 -6.40 -9.19
C GLU A 145 5.32 -6.30 -8.35
N MET A 146 4.15 -6.19 -8.97
CA MET A 146 2.87 -6.23 -8.25
C MET A 146 2.69 -7.55 -7.53
N LEU A 147 2.94 -8.69 -8.18
CA LEU A 147 2.82 -10.03 -7.58
C LEU A 147 3.78 -10.22 -6.40
N SER A 148 4.94 -9.55 -6.41
CA SER A 148 5.89 -9.56 -5.28
C SER A 148 5.32 -8.96 -3.99
N PHE A 149 4.20 -8.26 -4.05
CA PHE A 149 3.43 -7.76 -2.91
C PHE A 149 2.12 -8.51 -2.72
N THR A 150 1.34 -8.74 -3.79
CA THR A 150 0.01 -9.35 -3.67
C THR A 150 0.05 -10.80 -3.18
N HIS A 151 1.17 -11.53 -3.34
CA HIS A 151 1.33 -12.86 -2.75
C HIS A 151 1.27 -12.86 -1.22
N ARG A 152 1.51 -11.71 -0.58
CA ARG A 152 1.47 -11.56 0.89
C ARG A 152 0.05 -11.47 1.45
N TYR A 153 -0.95 -11.37 0.59
CA TYR A 153 -2.35 -11.40 1.04
C TYR A 153 -2.67 -12.76 1.66
N VAL A 154 -3.26 -12.72 2.83
CA VAL A 154 -3.75 -13.90 3.56
C VAL A 154 -5.28 -13.84 3.56
N PRO A 155 -5.97 -14.90 3.13
CA PRO A 155 -7.43 -14.98 3.17
C PRO A 155 -7.99 -14.75 4.57
N LEU A 156 -9.21 -14.20 4.64
CA LEU A 156 -9.89 -13.91 5.90
C LEU A 156 -10.03 -15.17 6.77
N GLY A 157 -9.86 -14.98 8.07
CA GLY A 157 -10.00 -16.04 9.06
C GLY A 157 -8.74 -16.88 9.28
N LEU A 158 -7.66 -16.67 8.52
CA LEU A 158 -6.40 -17.38 8.74
C LEU A 158 -5.43 -16.63 9.67
N LEU A 159 -5.48 -15.32 9.70
CA LEU A 159 -4.72 -14.48 10.63
C LEU A 159 -5.58 -13.33 11.13
N ASP A 160 -5.45 -13.01 12.42
CA ASP A 160 -6.11 -11.82 13.01
C ASP A 160 -5.47 -10.52 12.50
N HIS A 161 -4.15 -10.54 12.30
CA HIS A 161 -3.39 -9.40 11.83
C HIS A 161 -2.42 -9.78 10.72
N ILE A 162 -2.36 -8.96 9.67
CA ILE A 162 -1.37 -9.11 8.60
C ILE A 162 -0.01 -8.60 9.09
N PRO A 163 1.10 -9.32 8.85
CA PRO A 163 2.43 -8.84 9.20
C PRO A 163 2.77 -7.51 8.51
N VAL A 164 3.03 -6.47 9.29
CA VAL A 164 3.26 -5.10 8.79
C VAL A 164 4.71 -4.84 8.38
N ARG A 165 5.68 -5.59 8.94
CA ARG A 165 7.10 -5.42 8.64
C ARG A 165 7.48 -6.13 7.36
N MET A 166 8.41 -5.57 6.60
CA MET A 166 8.85 -6.17 5.33
C MET A 166 9.47 -7.57 5.49
N ASN A 167 10.14 -7.81 6.62
CA ASN A 167 10.78 -9.09 6.90
C ASN A 167 9.82 -10.13 7.50
N ASP A 168 8.67 -9.69 8.02
CA ASP A 168 7.67 -10.60 8.55
C ASP A 168 6.89 -11.20 7.38
N ARG A 169 6.74 -12.50 7.38
CA ARG A 169 6.01 -13.22 6.36
C ARG A 169 4.79 -13.88 6.96
N PRO A 170 3.68 -13.92 6.21
CA PRO A 170 2.59 -14.77 6.60
C PRO A 170 3.07 -16.21 6.68
N PRO A 171 2.54 -17.04 7.62
CA PRO A 171 2.82 -18.45 7.63
C PRO A 171 2.37 -19.08 6.30
N PRO A 172 3.04 -20.15 5.84
CA PRO A 172 2.59 -20.86 4.66
C PRO A 172 1.21 -21.48 4.91
N PHE A 173 0.34 -21.40 3.92
CA PHE A 173 -0.98 -21.99 3.96
C PHE A 173 -1.32 -22.65 2.60
N HIS A 174 -2.24 -23.60 2.61
CA HIS A 174 -2.86 -24.09 1.39
C HIS A 174 -4.10 -23.26 1.10
N GLY A 175 -4.18 -22.72 -0.12
CA GLY A 175 -5.34 -21.99 -0.58
C GLY A 175 -6.58 -22.89 -0.70
N ARG A 176 -7.75 -22.29 -0.74
CA ARG A 176 -9.05 -22.98 -0.93
C ARG A 176 -9.13 -23.74 -2.27
N ASP A 177 -8.30 -23.30 -3.22
CA ASP A 177 -8.12 -23.93 -4.53
C ASP A 177 -6.66 -23.81 -5.01
N PRO A 178 -6.28 -24.56 -6.08
CA PRO A 178 -4.91 -24.49 -6.61
C PRO A 178 -4.48 -23.11 -7.10
N LEU A 179 -5.41 -22.29 -7.60
CA LEU A 179 -5.13 -20.92 -8.03
C LEU A 179 -4.81 -20.02 -6.84
N GLU A 180 -5.55 -20.12 -5.74
CA GLU A 180 -5.26 -19.35 -4.53
C GLU A 180 -3.89 -19.70 -3.96
N SER A 181 -3.52 -20.99 -3.96
CA SER A 181 -2.17 -21.43 -3.56
C SER A 181 -1.09 -20.85 -4.48
N LEU A 182 -1.32 -20.84 -5.79
CA LEU A 182 -0.39 -20.24 -6.76
C LEU A 182 -0.23 -18.71 -6.57
N LEU A 183 -1.34 -18.01 -6.35
CA LEU A 183 -1.34 -16.56 -6.11
C LEU A 183 -0.68 -16.15 -4.78
N SER A 184 -0.50 -17.10 -3.87
CA SER A 184 0.16 -16.91 -2.57
C SER A 184 1.62 -17.35 -2.57
N SER A 185 2.11 -17.89 -3.68
CA SER A 185 3.50 -18.33 -3.80
C SER A 185 4.48 -17.17 -3.70
N PRO A 186 5.52 -17.27 -2.86
CA PRO A 186 6.58 -16.28 -2.78
C PRO A 186 7.64 -16.44 -3.90
N SER A 187 7.47 -17.39 -4.80
CA SER A 187 8.43 -17.73 -5.85
C SER A 187 8.31 -16.78 -7.04
N ALA A 188 9.41 -16.17 -7.44
CA ALA A 188 9.48 -15.35 -8.66
C ALA A 188 9.14 -16.18 -9.93
N HIS A 189 9.48 -17.46 -9.93
CA HIS A 189 9.13 -18.38 -11.03
C HIS A 189 7.61 -18.53 -11.16
N ASP A 190 6.86 -18.65 -10.06
CA ASP A 190 5.41 -18.72 -10.11
C ASP A 190 4.78 -17.40 -10.54
N TRP A 191 5.37 -16.26 -10.22
CA TRP A 191 4.88 -14.97 -10.72
C TRP A 191 5.06 -14.83 -12.24
N VAL A 192 6.15 -15.38 -12.78
CA VAL A 192 6.34 -15.47 -14.23
C VAL A 192 5.27 -16.36 -14.85
N ARG A 193 5.00 -17.55 -14.28
CA ARG A 193 3.92 -18.45 -14.72
C ARG A 193 2.54 -17.77 -14.69
N ILE A 194 2.25 -16.98 -13.67
CA ILE A 194 1.00 -16.20 -13.63
C ILE A 194 0.98 -15.17 -14.75
N SER A 195 2.09 -14.49 -15.02
CA SER A 195 2.17 -13.53 -16.13
C SER A 195 2.00 -14.17 -17.51
N ASP A 196 2.45 -15.42 -17.68
CA ASP A 196 2.30 -16.16 -18.93
C ASP A 196 0.84 -16.42 -19.30
N MET A 197 -0.06 -16.49 -18.31
CA MET A 197 -1.51 -16.66 -18.56
C MET A 197 -2.12 -15.50 -19.36
N PHE A 198 -1.50 -14.31 -19.33
CA PHE A 198 -2.04 -13.09 -19.96
C PHE A 198 -1.15 -12.51 -21.05
N LEU A 199 0.14 -12.76 -20.98
CA LEU A 199 1.15 -12.13 -21.85
C LEU A 199 1.83 -13.13 -22.78
N GLY A 200 1.39 -14.41 -22.75
CA GLY A 200 2.10 -15.49 -23.45
C GLY A 200 3.40 -15.88 -22.73
N PRO A 201 4.10 -16.93 -23.22
CA PRO A 201 5.33 -17.42 -22.60
C PRO A 201 6.42 -16.35 -22.51
N ALA A 202 7.11 -16.29 -21.36
CA ALA A 202 8.28 -15.44 -21.23
C ALA A 202 9.42 -15.96 -22.14
N PRO A 203 10.27 -15.06 -22.70
CA PRO A 203 11.48 -15.50 -23.39
C PRO A 203 12.35 -16.37 -22.47
N PRO A 204 13.08 -17.39 -23.00
CA PRO A 204 13.85 -18.32 -22.18
C PRO A 204 14.95 -17.65 -21.31
N ASP A 205 15.45 -16.51 -21.75
CA ASP A 205 16.46 -15.70 -21.09
C ASP A 205 15.88 -14.59 -20.21
N TRP A 206 14.54 -14.49 -20.11
CA TRP A 206 13.89 -13.46 -19.33
C TRP A 206 13.87 -13.83 -17.83
N HIS A 207 14.48 -12.97 -17.03
CA HIS A 207 14.58 -13.16 -15.57
C HIS A 207 13.95 -12.00 -14.83
N PHE A 208 13.29 -12.32 -13.71
CA PHE A 208 12.72 -11.32 -12.81
C PHE A 208 13.44 -11.33 -11.46
N THR A 209 13.89 -10.15 -11.06
CA THR A 209 14.42 -9.91 -9.70
C THR A 209 13.65 -8.75 -9.09
N PRO A 210 12.87 -8.97 -8.01
CA PRO A 210 12.10 -7.90 -7.38
C PRO A 210 13.00 -6.83 -6.76
N LYS A 211 12.56 -5.57 -6.81
CA LYS A 211 13.29 -4.45 -6.19
C LYS A 211 13.45 -4.60 -4.68
N HIS A 212 12.46 -5.16 -4.03
CA HIS A 212 12.46 -5.44 -2.60
C HIS A 212 12.75 -6.92 -2.39
N ARG A 213 14.04 -7.27 -2.48
CA ARG A 213 14.49 -8.64 -2.16
C ARG A 213 14.14 -8.94 -0.71
N SER A 214 13.47 -10.05 -0.50
CA SER A 214 13.35 -10.69 0.78
C SER A 214 14.15 -12.00 0.72
N ASN A 215 14.68 -12.48 1.85
CA ASN A 215 15.54 -13.68 1.95
C ASN A 215 14.91 -14.98 1.42
N ALA A 216 13.64 -14.96 0.97
CA ALA A 216 12.98 -16.12 0.37
C ALA A 216 13.50 -16.49 -1.01
N TYR A 217 14.29 -15.63 -1.64
CA TYR A 217 14.83 -15.87 -2.98
C TYR A 217 16.21 -16.55 -2.97
N GLU A 218 16.87 -16.60 -1.83
CA GLU A 218 18.21 -17.19 -1.68
C GLU A 218 18.19 -18.73 -1.59
N GLN A 219 17.01 -19.35 -1.49
CA GLN A 219 16.89 -20.81 -1.35
C GLN A 219 16.62 -21.55 -2.68
N GLN A 220 16.77 -20.90 -3.82
CA GLN A 220 16.64 -21.51 -5.15
C GLN A 220 17.94 -21.45 -5.93
N GLY A 221 19.04 -21.79 -5.26
CA GLY A 221 20.31 -22.14 -5.86
C GLY A 221 20.45 -23.66 -5.90
#